data_de54354928973df6c9a57cfd4d6175da
#
_entry.id   de54354928973df6c9a57cfd4d6175da
#
_cell.length_a   1.000
_cell.length_b   1.000
_cell.length_c   1.000
_cell.angle_alpha   90.00
_cell.angle_beta   90.00
_cell.angle_gamma   90.00
#
_symmetry.space_group_name_H-M   'P 1'
#
loop_
_entity.id
_entity.type
_entity.pdbx_description
1 polymer ?
#
loop_
_entity_poly.entity_id
_entity_poly.type
_entity_poly.pdbx_seq_one_letter_code
_entity_poly.pdbx_strand_id
1 'polypeptide(L)'
;KRMIMTRKNLILLLFSLLTLNSCNKHEGPELRFCENYIQNYCQGDLVLLSRSPDRPPQIPADPQTPIRNFWIELTDCEWISPESDPQEFERLAIRNGDVGYNRWLEFWEYPSAFADNFQTMHITSNADWDEEHPAGTLLDDILWAEFWSYADYIRSGYETGGGNNVQMLVEDLKADDMQMIRDYVIIYFTKTPTIDPIHTLTVEWTTVEGEVKTASLTCRPQVNAKE
;
A
#
# COMPACT_ATOMS: atom_id res chain seq x y z
N LYS A 1 34.15 35.42 -52.30
CA LYS A 1 32.91 36.09 -51.88
C LYS A 1 32.70 35.85 -50.38
N ARG A 2 33.09 36.82 -49.54
CA ARG A 2 32.90 36.76 -48.09
C ARG A 2 31.43 37.11 -47.80
N MET A 3 30.71 36.21 -47.25
CA MET A 3 29.34 36.43 -46.81
C MET A 3 29.37 37.17 -45.46
N ILE A 4 28.99 38.44 -45.45
CA ILE A 4 28.93 39.26 -44.24
C ILE A 4 27.59 38.90 -43.54
N MET A 5 27.69 38.18 -42.44
CA MET A 5 26.52 37.86 -41.60
C MET A 5 26.10 39.11 -40.82
N THR A 6 24.91 39.60 -41.06
CA THR A 6 24.37 40.76 -40.37
C THR A 6 24.02 40.40 -38.91
N ARG A 7 24.08 41.38 -37.98
CA ARG A 7 23.74 41.20 -36.53
C ARG A 7 22.39 40.54 -36.33
N LYS A 8 21.42 40.77 -37.22
CA LYS A 8 20.06 40.13 -37.16
C LYS A 8 20.16 38.64 -37.41
N ASN A 9 21.00 38.15 -38.30
CA ASN A 9 21.14 36.74 -38.61
C ASN A 9 21.89 35.99 -37.49
N LEU A 10 22.79 36.67 -36.80
CA LEU A 10 23.51 36.09 -35.63
C LEU A 10 22.54 35.92 -34.44
N ILE A 11 21.67 36.87 -34.19
CA ILE A 11 20.65 36.81 -33.14
C ILE A 11 19.63 35.69 -33.40
N LEU A 12 19.18 35.51 -34.65
CA LEU A 12 18.29 34.42 -35.02
C LEU A 12 18.95 33.06 -34.86
N LEU A 13 20.25 32.93 -35.18
CA LEU A 13 21.01 31.68 -34.98
C LEU A 13 21.17 31.34 -33.49
N LEU A 14 21.43 32.35 -32.65
CA LEU A 14 21.50 32.18 -31.20
C LEU A 14 20.17 31.78 -30.56
N PHE A 15 19.04 32.36 -31.04
CA PHE A 15 17.73 31.98 -30.57
C PHE A 15 17.33 30.56 -31.01
N SER A 16 17.70 30.12 -32.21
CA SER A 16 17.45 28.74 -32.66
C SER A 16 18.30 27.70 -31.92
N LEU A 17 19.50 28.05 -31.46
CA LEU A 17 20.34 27.18 -30.63
C LEU A 17 19.81 27.08 -29.18
N LEU A 18 19.18 28.12 -28.66
CA LEU A 18 18.57 28.09 -27.31
C LEU A 18 17.26 27.31 -27.24
N THR A 19 16.53 27.20 -28.34
CA THR A 19 15.28 26.40 -28.39
C THR A 19 15.54 24.90 -28.57
N LEU A 20 16.73 24.49 -28.99
CA LEU A 20 17.09 23.07 -29.14
C LEU A 20 17.50 22.41 -27.83
N ASN A 21 17.73 23.18 -26.74
CA ASN A 21 18.06 22.65 -25.42
C ASN A 21 16.84 22.45 -24.50
N SER A 22 15.62 22.70 -24.97
CA SER A 22 14.39 22.36 -24.25
C SER A 22 13.85 21.00 -24.70
N CYS A 23 14.70 20.00 -24.83
CA CYS A 23 14.28 18.63 -24.65
C CYS A 23 14.02 18.46 -23.15
N ASN A 24 12.78 18.56 -22.73
CA ASN A 24 12.33 17.85 -21.54
C ASN A 24 12.79 16.40 -21.76
N LYS A 25 13.85 16.00 -21.09
CA LYS A 25 14.12 14.59 -20.87
C LYS A 25 12.89 14.11 -20.10
N HIS A 26 11.94 13.50 -20.78
CA HIS A 26 11.13 12.48 -20.15
C HIS A 26 12.18 11.44 -19.73
N GLU A 27 12.59 11.53 -18.49
CA GLU A 27 13.33 10.44 -17.89
C GLU A 27 12.39 9.27 -17.98
N GLY A 28 12.74 8.29 -18.80
CA GLY A 28 12.03 7.01 -18.86
C GLY A 28 12.10 6.34 -17.49
N PRO A 29 11.37 5.24 -17.28
CA PRO A 29 11.47 4.51 -16.02
C PRO A 29 12.93 4.17 -15.72
N GLU A 30 13.32 4.30 -14.47
CA GLU A 30 14.65 3.92 -14.04
C GLU A 30 14.84 2.42 -14.26
N LEU A 31 15.92 2.02 -14.91
CA LEU A 31 16.27 0.63 -15.12
C LEU A 31 17.44 0.27 -14.20
N ARG A 32 17.19 -0.62 -13.25
CA ARG A 32 18.18 -1.05 -12.26
C ARG A 32 18.29 -2.58 -12.21
N PHE A 33 19.50 -3.09 -12.11
CA PHE A 33 19.71 -4.51 -11.82
C PHE A 33 19.51 -4.75 -10.32
N CYS A 34 18.63 -5.69 -9.98
CA CYS A 34 18.25 -5.99 -8.60
C CYS A 34 18.48 -7.47 -8.29
N GLU A 35 19.12 -7.74 -7.15
CA GLU A 35 19.33 -9.10 -6.63
C GLU A 35 18.07 -9.64 -5.95
N ASN A 36 17.27 -8.73 -5.39
CA ASN A 36 15.98 -8.99 -4.74
C ASN A 36 14.87 -8.29 -5.53
N TYR A 37 13.64 -8.77 -5.43
CA TYR A 37 12.49 -8.14 -6.08
C TYR A 37 11.99 -6.94 -5.27
N ILE A 38 11.73 -7.13 -3.97
CA ILE A 38 11.37 -6.03 -3.06
C ILE A 38 12.62 -5.18 -2.85
N GLN A 39 12.47 -3.87 -3.01
CA GLN A 39 13.59 -2.93 -2.89
C GLN A 39 13.53 -2.10 -1.61
N ASN A 40 12.35 -2.01 -0.99
CA ASN A 40 12.16 -1.28 0.25
C ASN A 40 11.18 -2.04 1.15
N TYR A 41 11.50 -2.10 2.44
CA TYR A 41 10.55 -2.52 3.46
C TYR A 41 10.17 -1.31 4.31
N CYS A 42 8.89 -1.23 4.71
CA CYS A 42 8.40 -0.21 5.61
C CYS A 42 8.06 -0.83 6.95
N GLN A 43 8.63 -0.30 8.02
CA GLN A 43 8.28 -0.61 9.41
C GLN A 43 7.67 0.62 10.05
N GLY A 44 6.54 0.46 10.77
CA GLY A 44 5.83 1.58 11.38
C GLY A 44 4.66 1.12 12.22
N ASP A 45 3.92 2.12 12.74
CA ASP A 45 2.71 1.90 13.52
C ASP A 45 1.49 1.83 12.59
N LEU A 46 0.47 1.05 12.99
CA LEU A 46 -0.78 0.98 12.23
C LEU A 46 -1.57 2.28 12.36
N VAL A 47 -2.17 2.69 11.26
CA VAL A 47 -3.16 3.76 11.20
C VAL A 47 -4.36 3.33 10.36
N LEU A 48 -5.56 3.69 10.80
CA LEU A 48 -6.79 3.48 10.04
C LEU A 48 -7.25 4.78 9.42
N LEU A 49 -7.43 4.77 8.11
CA LEU A 49 -7.80 5.94 7.32
C LEU A 49 -9.07 5.66 6.52
N SER A 50 -9.86 6.68 6.27
CA SER A 50 -10.91 6.62 5.26
C SER A 50 -10.44 7.31 3.98
N ARG A 51 -10.84 6.78 2.82
CA ARG A 51 -10.56 7.41 1.54
C ARG A 51 -11.85 7.81 0.86
N SER A 52 -11.94 9.08 0.47
CA SER A 52 -12.95 9.57 -0.46
C SER A 52 -12.35 9.56 -1.89
N PRO A 53 -13.15 9.33 -2.95
CA PRO A 53 -12.66 9.36 -4.33
C PRO A 53 -11.89 10.63 -4.70
N ASP A 54 -12.25 11.75 -4.08
CA ASP A 54 -11.70 13.07 -4.40
C ASP A 54 -10.66 13.58 -3.38
N ARG A 55 -10.24 12.76 -2.42
CA ARG A 55 -9.32 13.17 -1.34
C ARG A 55 -8.32 12.06 -1.03
N PRO A 56 -7.09 12.42 -0.60
CA PRO A 56 -6.14 11.44 -0.08
C PRO A 56 -6.73 10.75 1.16
N PRO A 57 -6.20 9.57 1.53
CA PRO A 57 -6.56 8.88 2.76
C PRO A 57 -6.39 9.81 3.96
N GLN A 58 -7.36 9.82 4.86
CA GLN A 58 -7.35 10.67 6.07
C GLN A 58 -8.21 10.07 7.17
N ILE A 59 -7.92 10.44 8.41
CA ILE A 59 -8.83 10.20 9.52
C ILE A 59 -10.12 11.00 9.25
N PRO A 60 -11.32 10.40 9.33
CA PRO A 60 -12.56 11.11 9.11
C PRO A 60 -12.67 12.32 10.04
N ALA A 61 -12.87 13.51 9.47
CA ALA A 61 -13.03 14.74 10.24
C ALA A 61 -14.35 14.78 11.03
N ASP A 62 -15.38 14.05 10.54
CA ASP A 62 -16.69 13.90 11.16
C ASP A 62 -17.09 12.43 11.13
N PRO A 63 -17.17 11.76 12.30
CA PRO A 63 -17.61 10.37 12.40
C PRO A 63 -19.03 10.10 11.88
N GLN A 64 -19.87 11.14 11.74
CA GLN A 64 -21.22 11.02 11.18
C GLN A 64 -21.22 10.86 9.66
N THR A 65 -20.14 11.25 8.98
CA THR A 65 -20.02 11.08 7.54
C THR A 65 -19.91 9.59 7.20
N PRO A 66 -20.82 9.02 6.41
CA PRO A 66 -20.76 7.61 6.05
C PRO A 66 -19.49 7.29 5.25
N ILE A 67 -18.85 6.18 5.61
CA ILE A 67 -17.73 5.61 4.85
C ILE A 67 -18.08 4.21 4.37
N ARG A 68 -17.52 3.81 3.23
CA ARG A 68 -17.81 2.51 2.59
C ARG A 68 -16.70 1.48 2.80
N ASN A 69 -15.52 1.97 3.14
CA ASN A 69 -14.34 1.20 3.45
C ASN A 69 -13.43 2.03 4.35
N PHE A 70 -12.45 1.38 4.92
CA PHE A 70 -11.31 2.04 5.53
C PHE A 70 -10.02 1.35 5.07
N TRP A 71 -8.92 2.07 5.22
CA TRP A 71 -7.59 1.62 4.82
C TRP A 71 -6.76 1.41 6.07
N ILE A 72 -5.99 0.32 6.06
CA ILE A 72 -4.96 0.04 7.04
C ILE A 72 -3.64 0.36 6.38
N GLU A 73 -2.92 1.32 6.91
CA GLU A 73 -1.60 1.75 6.42
C GLU A 73 -0.62 1.77 7.60
N LEU A 74 0.66 1.93 7.30
CA LEU A 74 1.68 2.23 8.31
C LEU A 74 1.95 3.73 8.31
N THR A 75 2.04 4.32 9.50
CA THR A 75 2.48 5.71 9.71
C THR A 75 3.89 5.73 10.26
N ASP A 76 4.54 6.89 10.12
CA ASP A 76 5.91 7.11 10.60
C ASP A 76 6.90 6.04 10.11
N CYS A 77 6.73 5.64 8.84
CA CYS A 77 7.49 4.56 8.23
C CYS A 77 9.00 4.80 8.29
N GLU A 78 9.70 3.90 8.95
CA GLU A 78 11.14 3.69 8.75
C GLU A 78 11.33 2.80 7.53
N TRP A 79 12.02 3.36 6.52
CA TRP A 79 12.28 2.67 5.27
C TRP A 79 13.62 1.93 5.33
N ILE A 80 13.55 0.61 5.17
CA ILE A 80 14.68 -0.31 5.17
C ILE A 80 14.98 -0.69 3.72
N SER A 81 16.16 -0.29 3.23
CA SER A 81 16.63 -0.56 1.86
C SER A 81 18.08 -1.02 1.86
N PRO A 82 18.60 -1.52 0.73
CA PRO A 82 20.03 -1.85 0.62
C PRO A 82 20.97 -0.66 0.92
N GLU A 83 20.48 0.57 0.77
CA GLU A 83 21.25 1.79 0.99
C GLU A 83 21.10 2.33 2.43
N SER A 84 19.89 2.22 3.03
CA SER A 84 19.64 2.80 4.37
C SER A 84 20.05 1.87 5.50
N ASP A 85 19.70 0.59 5.43
CA ASP A 85 20.08 -0.46 6.38
C ASP A 85 20.29 -1.80 5.65
N PRO A 86 21.49 -2.03 5.10
CA PRO A 86 21.77 -3.21 4.31
C PRO A 86 21.68 -4.53 5.10
N GLN A 87 21.98 -4.51 6.42
CA GLN A 87 21.94 -5.73 7.24
C GLN A 87 20.51 -6.16 7.52
N GLU A 88 19.67 -5.22 7.91
CA GLU A 88 18.26 -5.49 8.17
C GLU A 88 17.52 -5.81 6.87
N PHE A 89 17.85 -5.12 5.78
CA PHE A 89 17.29 -5.44 4.46
C PHE A 89 17.60 -6.88 4.05
N GLU A 90 18.85 -7.32 4.16
CA GLU A 90 19.26 -8.69 3.83
C GLU A 90 18.52 -9.71 4.72
N ARG A 91 18.39 -9.43 6.03
CA ARG A 91 17.65 -10.27 6.97
C ARG A 91 16.20 -10.46 6.55
N LEU A 92 15.53 -9.36 6.17
CA LEU A 92 14.13 -9.38 5.71
C LEU A 92 13.99 -10.12 4.38
N ALA A 93 14.88 -9.87 3.43
CA ALA A 93 14.88 -10.54 2.13
C ALA A 93 15.05 -12.06 2.28
N ILE A 94 16.01 -12.51 3.11
CA ILE A 94 16.23 -13.94 3.40
C ILE A 94 14.99 -14.55 4.09
N ARG A 95 14.43 -13.88 5.11
CA ARG A 95 13.22 -14.33 5.80
C ARG A 95 12.05 -14.55 4.84
N ASN A 96 11.89 -13.65 3.88
CA ASN A 96 10.82 -13.67 2.91
C ASN A 96 11.11 -14.57 1.68
N GLY A 97 12.30 -15.14 1.58
CA GLY A 97 12.72 -15.94 0.42
C GLY A 97 12.95 -15.10 -0.84
N ASP A 98 13.02 -13.77 -0.70
CA ASP A 98 13.26 -12.85 -1.80
C ASP A 98 14.76 -12.74 -2.10
N VAL A 99 15.34 -13.85 -2.56
CA VAL A 99 16.77 -13.96 -2.88
C VAL A 99 16.94 -14.54 -4.28
N GLY A 100 17.90 -13.98 -5.04
CA GLY A 100 18.25 -14.52 -6.37
C GLY A 100 17.30 -14.08 -7.49
N TYR A 101 16.59 -12.98 -7.35
CA TYR A 101 15.82 -12.38 -8.42
C TYR A 101 16.69 -12.08 -9.63
N ASN A 102 17.82 -11.39 -9.45
CA ASN A 102 18.90 -11.18 -10.43
C ASN A 102 18.39 -10.72 -11.80
N ARG A 103 17.50 -9.74 -11.83
CA ARG A 103 16.91 -9.21 -13.06
C ARG A 103 16.95 -7.68 -13.09
N TRP A 104 16.81 -7.13 -14.28
CA TRP A 104 16.59 -5.70 -14.45
C TRP A 104 15.14 -5.37 -14.15
N LEU A 105 14.95 -4.41 -13.22
CA LEU A 105 13.66 -3.83 -12.91
C LEU A 105 13.53 -2.49 -13.63
N GLU A 106 12.39 -2.30 -14.28
CA GLU A 106 11.98 -1.06 -14.91
C GLU A 106 10.73 -0.56 -14.17
N PHE A 107 10.93 0.36 -13.22
CA PHE A 107 9.85 0.91 -12.42
C PHE A 107 9.89 2.43 -12.36
N TRP A 108 8.70 3.01 -12.32
CA TRP A 108 8.49 4.38 -11.87
C TRP A 108 8.64 4.47 -10.35
N GLU A 109 8.27 3.41 -9.64
CA GLU A 109 8.45 3.21 -8.20
C GLU A 109 8.92 1.78 -7.97
N TYR A 110 9.90 1.61 -7.08
CA TYR A 110 10.43 0.28 -6.75
C TYR A 110 9.42 -0.49 -5.89
N PRO A 111 9.31 -1.82 -6.05
CA PRO A 111 8.46 -2.64 -5.19
C PRO A 111 8.81 -2.45 -3.72
N SER A 112 7.81 -2.12 -2.93
CA SER A 112 7.89 -1.97 -1.48
C SER A 112 6.90 -2.90 -0.78
N ALA A 113 7.25 -3.36 0.42
CA ALA A 113 6.37 -4.17 1.25
C ALA A 113 6.46 -3.76 2.72
N PHE A 114 5.48 -4.17 3.50
CA PHE A 114 5.60 -4.10 4.96
C PHE A 114 6.77 -4.97 5.42
N ALA A 115 7.55 -4.47 6.38
CA ALA A 115 8.62 -5.23 6.99
C ALA A 115 8.08 -6.42 7.78
N ASP A 116 6.94 -6.25 8.43
CA ASP A 116 6.28 -7.33 9.17
C ASP A 116 5.44 -8.21 8.25
N ASN A 117 5.45 -9.51 8.51
CA ASN A 117 4.47 -10.46 8.02
C ASN A 117 3.48 -10.75 9.14
N PHE A 118 2.22 -11.02 8.81
CA PHE A 118 1.16 -11.16 9.80
C PHE A 118 0.60 -12.57 9.85
N GLN A 119 0.18 -12.97 11.04
CA GLN A 119 -0.40 -14.28 11.31
C GLN A 119 -1.91 -14.24 11.39
N THR A 120 -2.47 -13.22 12.08
CA THR A 120 -3.91 -13.04 12.23
C THR A 120 -4.30 -11.59 12.14
N MET A 121 -5.49 -11.31 11.62
CA MET A 121 -6.16 -10.03 11.65
C MET A 121 -7.52 -10.21 12.27
N HIS A 122 -7.85 -9.39 13.27
CA HIS A 122 -9.17 -9.36 13.88
C HIS A 122 -9.69 -7.93 13.97
N ILE A 123 -11.00 -7.78 13.77
CA ILE A 123 -11.63 -6.47 13.80
C ILE A 123 -12.87 -6.54 14.71
N THR A 124 -12.91 -5.62 15.68
CA THR A 124 -14.03 -5.52 16.64
C THR A 124 -14.65 -4.13 16.56
N SER A 125 -15.86 -4.00 17.13
CA SER A 125 -16.55 -2.73 17.31
C SER A 125 -16.92 -2.50 18.78
N ASN A 126 -16.89 -1.22 19.21
CA ASN A 126 -17.35 -0.82 20.54
C ASN A 126 -18.86 -0.67 20.68
N ALA A 127 -19.62 -0.87 19.59
CA ALA A 127 -21.07 -0.67 19.53
C ALA A 127 -21.74 -1.88 18.86
N ASP A 128 -23.04 -2.07 19.09
CA ASP A 128 -23.81 -3.17 18.52
C ASP A 128 -24.02 -2.97 17.01
N TRP A 129 -23.49 -3.88 16.20
CA TRP A 129 -23.65 -3.82 14.75
C TRP A 129 -25.05 -4.32 14.33
N ASP A 130 -25.37 -5.53 14.78
CA ASP A 130 -26.65 -6.20 14.62
C ASP A 130 -26.86 -7.21 15.77
N GLU A 131 -27.92 -8.02 15.73
CA GLU A 131 -28.21 -9.01 16.77
C GLU A 131 -27.15 -10.12 16.87
N GLU A 132 -26.43 -10.40 15.77
CA GLU A 132 -25.38 -11.44 15.70
C GLU A 132 -24.02 -10.89 16.14
N HIS A 133 -23.81 -9.57 16.00
CA HIS A 133 -22.55 -8.87 16.30
C HIS A 133 -22.76 -7.78 17.35
N PRO A 134 -22.99 -8.14 18.62
CA PRO A 134 -23.01 -7.17 19.71
C PRO A 134 -21.62 -6.56 19.96
N ALA A 135 -21.57 -5.42 20.66
CA ALA A 135 -20.34 -4.72 20.99
C ALA A 135 -19.25 -5.65 21.55
N GLY A 136 -18.03 -5.52 21.02
CA GLY A 136 -16.86 -6.32 21.41
C GLY A 136 -16.73 -7.68 20.74
N THR A 137 -17.68 -8.10 19.90
CA THR A 137 -17.51 -9.31 19.09
C THR A 137 -16.71 -9.05 17.82
N LEU A 138 -16.17 -10.12 17.23
CA LEU A 138 -15.48 -10.04 15.95
C LEU A 138 -16.47 -9.71 14.84
N LEU A 139 -16.01 -8.92 13.88
CA LEU A 139 -16.72 -8.58 12.65
C LEU A 139 -16.10 -9.25 11.42
N ASP A 140 -15.19 -10.20 11.60
CA ASP A 140 -14.36 -10.76 10.55
C ASP A 140 -15.15 -11.45 9.44
N ASP A 141 -16.33 -11.99 9.74
CA ASP A 141 -17.27 -12.64 8.81
C ASP A 141 -18.12 -11.67 7.98
N ILE A 142 -18.14 -10.39 8.35
CA ILE A 142 -18.88 -9.34 7.64
C ILE A 142 -17.98 -8.24 7.06
N LEU A 143 -16.67 -8.44 7.10
CA LEU A 143 -15.68 -7.53 6.54
C LEU A 143 -14.87 -8.23 5.45
N TRP A 144 -14.66 -7.53 4.33
CA TRP A 144 -13.93 -8.03 3.18
C TRP A 144 -12.59 -7.30 3.07
N ALA A 145 -11.49 -8.03 3.04
CA ALA A 145 -10.16 -7.48 2.87
C ALA A 145 -9.71 -7.53 1.41
N GLU A 146 -9.04 -6.48 0.96
CA GLU A 146 -8.39 -6.40 -0.35
C GLU A 146 -7.01 -5.79 -0.20
N PHE A 147 -5.98 -6.49 -0.70
CA PHE A 147 -4.60 -6.01 -0.70
C PHE A 147 -3.73 -6.76 -1.71
N TRP A 148 -2.57 -6.19 -2.00
CA TRP A 148 -1.58 -6.80 -2.87
C TRP A 148 -0.49 -7.47 -2.06
N SER A 149 -0.18 -8.75 -2.36
CA SER A 149 0.91 -9.53 -1.77
C SER A 149 1.92 -9.94 -2.83
N TYR A 150 3.20 -9.89 -2.50
CA TYR A 150 4.27 -10.40 -3.36
C TYR A 150 4.64 -11.86 -3.06
N ALA A 151 4.04 -12.48 -2.04
CA ALA A 151 4.42 -13.79 -1.52
C ALA A 151 4.42 -14.89 -2.58
N ASP A 152 3.33 -15.02 -3.34
CA ASP A 152 3.20 -16.07 -4.35
C ASP A 152 4.19 -15.88 -5.50
N TYR A 153 4.43 -14.62 -5.91
CA TYR A 153 5.40 -14.31 -6.95
C TYR A 153 6.82 -14.70 -6.55
N ILE A 154 7.22 -14.36 -5.33
CA ILE A 154 8.55 -14.69 -4.81
C ILE A 154 8.70 -16.20 -4.60
N ARG A 155 7.71 -16.86 -4.00
CA ARG A 155 7.71 -18.32 -3.77
C ARG A 155 7.73 -19.14 -5.08
N SER A 156 7.15 -18.62 -6.17
CA SER A 156 7.19 -19.27 -7.48
C SER A 156 8.56 -19.17 -8.17
N GLY A 157 9.54 -18.52 -7.58
CA GLY A 157 10.80 -18.20 -8.23
C GLY A 157 10.67 -17.08 -9.27
N TYR A 158 9.74 -16.16 -9.03
CA TYR A 158 9.45 -14.98 -9.87
C TYR A 158 8.86 -15.32 -11.24
N GLU A 159 8.03 -16.36 -11.30
CA GLU A 159 7.44 -16.84 -12.56
C GLU A 159 6.03 -16.31 -12.81
N THR A 160 5.29 -15.88 -11.77
CA THR A 160 3.87 -15.52 -11.85
C THR A 160 3.63 -14.03 -11.61
N GLY A 161 3.53 -13.24 -12.62
CA GLY A 161 2.79 -11.97 -12.68
C GLY A 161 3.15 -10.80 -11.74
N GLY A 162 4.19 -10.87 -10.91
CA GLY A 162 4.65 -9.72 -10.09
C GLY A 162 3.89 -9.50 -8.78
N GLY A 163 3.04 -10.43 -8.34
CA GLY A 163 2.27 -10.39 -7.11
C GLY A 163 0.81 -10.83 -7.31
N ASN A 164 0.07 -10.93 -6.21
CA ASN A 164 -1.31 -11.40 -6.18
C ASN A 164 -2.22 -10.40 -5.47
N ASN A 165 -3.41 -10.14 -6.03
CA ASN A 165 -4.46 -9.38 -5.36
C ASN A 165 -5.27 -10.36 -4.49
N VAL A 166 -5.10 -10.25 -3.17
CA VAL A 166 -5.85 -11.04 -2.18
C VAL A 166 -7.19 -10.35 -1.95
N GLN A 167 -8.28 -11.08 -2.11
CA GLN A 167 -9.65 -10.58 -1.93
C GLN A 167 -10.50 -11.66 -1.27
N MET A 168 -10.78 -11.53 0.03
CA MET A 168 -11.57 -12.49 0.80
C MET A 168 -12.15 -11.89 2.09
N LEU A 169 -13.03 -12.63 2.78
CA LEU A 169 -13.45 -12.25 4.11
C LEU A 169 -12.28 -12.25 5.08
N VAL A 170 -12.31 -11.36 6.07
CA VAL A 170 -11.23 -11.28 7.09
C VAL A 170 -11.11 -12.61 7.84
N GLU A 171 -12.22 -13.31 8.11
CA GLU A 171 -12.23 -14.63 8.77
C GLU A 171 -11.53 -15.74 7.95
N ASP A 172 -11.46 -15.60 6.63
CA ASP A 172 -10.84 -16.56 5.73
C ASP A 172 -9.32 -16.34 5.55
N LEU A 173 -8.80 -15.16 5.97
CA LEU A 173 -7.39 -14.81 5.84
C LEU A 173 -6.49 -15.79 6.61
N LYS A 174 -5.42 -16.21 5.98
CA LYS A 174 -4.38 -17.06 6.57
C LYS A 174 -3.05 -16.33 6.63
N ALA A 175 -2.16 -16.78 7.50
CA ALA A 175 -0.82 -16.23 7.61
C ALA A 175 -0.07 -16.17 6.25
N ASP A 176 -0.29 -17.16 5.39
CA ASP A 176 0.34 -17.22 4.07
C ASP A 176 -0.15 -16.11 3.12
N ASP A 177 -1.38 -15.65 3.26
CA ASP A 177 -1.95 -14.57 2.46
C ASP A 177 -1.38 -13.21 2.88
N MET A 178 -1.09 -13.05 4.19
CA MET A 178 -0.69 -11.81 4.83
C MET A 178 0.84 -11.62 4.94
N GLN A 179 1.57 -12.05 3.92
CA GLN A 179 3.03 -11.88 3.84
C GLN A 179 3.41 -10.95 2.70
N MET A 180 4.46 -10.15 2.94
CA MET A 180 4.97 -9.21 1.95
C MET A 180 3.87 -8.35 1.33
N ILE A 181 2.98 -7.84 2.19
CA ILE A 181 1.89 -6.95 1.80
C ILE A 181 2.51 -5.65 1.29
N ARG A 182 2.01 -5.15 0.17
CA ARG A 182 2.43 -3.90 -0.43
C ARG A 182 2.05 -2.72 0.50
N ASP A 183 1.59 -1.65 0.13
CA ASP A 183 1.52 -0.37 0.82
C ASP A 183 0.34 -0.26 1.81
N TYR A 184 -0.74 -1.04 1.62
CA TYR A 184 -1.99 -0.92 2.39
C TYR A 184 -2.89 -2.13 2.27
N VAL A 185 -3.85 -2.22 3.21
CA VAL A 185 -5.00 -3.13 3.13
C VAL A 185 -6.28 -2.30 3.13
N ILE A 186 -7.23 -2.61 2.24
CA ILE A 186 -8.56 -2.00 2.21
C ILE A 186 -9.54 -2.96 2.85
N ILE A 187 -10.35 -2.46 3.80
CA ILE A 187 -11.43 -3.22 4.42
C ILE A 187 -12.77 -2.63 3.96
N TYR A 188 -13.58 -3.45 3.34
CA TYR A 188 -14.93 -3.12 2.88
C TYR A 188 -15.99 -3.69 3.82
N PHE A 189 -17.06 -2.94 4.04
CA PHE A 189 -18.21 -3.42 4.77
C PHE A 189 -19.13 -4.23 3.83
N THR A 190 -19.48 -5.45 4.22
CA THR A 190 -20.44 -6.30 3.46
C THR A 190 -21.88 -6.10 3.95
N LYS A 191 -22.06 -5.60 5.19
CA LYS A 191 -23.36 -5.27 5.79
C LYS A 191 -23.30 -3.86 6.39
N THR A 192 -24.42 -3.12 6.34
CA THR A 192 -24.58 -1.85 7.09
C THR A 192 -25.08 -2.18 8.50
N PRO A 193 -24.59 -1.50 9.54
CA PRO A 193 -25.12 -1.68 10.90
C PRO A 193 -26.63 -1.42 10.97
N THR A 194 -27.34 -2.22 11.76
CA THR A 194 -28.80 -2.12 11.93
C THR A 194 -29.22 -1.62 13.32
N ILE A 195 -28.32 -1.61 14.30
CA ILE A 195 -28.58 -1.15 15.68
C ILE A 195 -27.93 0.21 15.89
N ASP A 196 -26.63 0.26 16.06
CA ASP A 196 -25.90 1.52 16.25
C ASP A 196 -25.34 2.04 14.93
N PRO A 197 -25.47 3.33 14.61
CA PRO A 197 -24.99 3.87 13.35
C PRO A 197 -23.51 4.29 13.39
N ILE A 198 -22.92 4.50 14.57
CA ILE A 198 -21.54 4.98 14.77
C ILE A 198 -20.76 3.93 15.53
N HIS A 199 -19.61 3.58 15.00
CA HIS A 199 -18.73 2.55 15.53
C HIS A 199 -17.30 3.09 15.70
N THR A 200 -16.64 2.69 16.79
CA THR A 200 -15.19 2.72 16.87
C THR A 200 -14.71 1.31 16.56
N LEU A 201 -14.21 1.13 15.34
CA LEU A 201 -13.60 -0.11 14.87
C LEU A 201 -12.19 -0.20 15.40
N THR A 202 -11.80 -1.35 15.92
CA THR A 202 -10.42 -1.63 16.34
C THR A 202 -9.90 -2.82 15.56
N VAL A 203 -8.81 -2.59 14.83
CA VAL A 203 -8.03 -3.64 14.18
C VAL A 203 -6.96 -4.12 15.14
N GLU A 204 -6.86 -5.42 15.33
CA GLU A 204 -5.78 -6.11 16.00
C GLU A 204 -5.08 -6.99 14.97
N TRP A 205 -3.80 -6.71 14.70
CA TRP A 205 -3.02 -7.41 13.69
C TRP A 205 -1.78 -8.01 14.34
N THR A 206 -1.75 -9.34 14.43
CA THR A 206 -0.64 -10.06 15.08
C THR A 206 0.40 -10.46 14.05
N THR A 207 1.66 -10.09 14.28
CA THR A 207 2.79 -10.49 13.42
C THR A 207 3.12 -11.97 13.61
N VAL A 208 3.88 -12.56 12.68
CA VAL A 208 4.36 -13.94 12.81
C VAL A 208 5.34 -14.12 13.97
N GLU A 209 5.97 -13.04 14.45
CA GLU A 209 6.81 -13.00 15.63
C GLU A 209 6.01 -12.88 16.95
N GLY A 210 4.69 -12.66 16.85
CA GLY A 210 3.77 -12.57 18.00
C GLY A 210 3.61 -11.16 18.57
N GLU A 211 4.11 -10.12 17.90
CA GLU A 211 3.81 -8.74 18.23
C GLU A 211 2.38 -8.42 17.81
N VAL A 212 1.63 -7.71 18.67
CA VAL A 212 0.28 -7.27 18.39
C VAL A 212 0.28 -5.77 18.10
N LYS A 213 -0.09 -5.41 16.88
CA LYS A 213 -0.28 -4.02 16.45
C LYS A 213 -1.76 -3.69 16.45
N THR A 214 -2.13 -2.53 16.98
CA THR A 214 -3.53 -2.10 17.06
C THR A 214 -3.72 -0.69 16.54
N ALA A 215 -4.86 -0.46 15.89
CA ALA A 215 -5.30 0.87 15.51
C ALA A 215 -6.84 0.96 15.56
N SER A 216 -7.38 2.14 15.77
CA SER A 216 -8.82 2.35 15.85
C SER A 216 -9.29 3.51 14.99
N LEU A 217 -10.53 3.39 14.50
CA LEU A 217 -11.19 4.42 13.69
C LEU A 217 -12.65 4.57 14.12
N THR A 218 -13.07 5.79 14.43
CA THR A 218 -14.50 6.08 14.66
C THR A 218 -15.15 6.52 13.35
N CYS A 219 -16.21 5.83 12.95
CA CYS A 219 -16.85 6.06 11.66
C CYS A 219 -18.34 5.65 11.67
N ARG A 220 -19.04 5.97 10.58
CA ARG A 220 -20.36 5.48 10.25
C ARG A 220 -20.26 4.52 9.06
N PRO A 221 -20.25 3.21 9.28
CA PRO A 221 -20.14 2.22 8.22
C PRO A 221 -21.38 2.20 7.31
N GLN A 222 -21.16 2.05 6.00
CA GLN A 222 -22.22 1.91 5.02
C GLN A 222 -21.77 1.04 3.85
N VAL A 223 -22.60 0.12 3.37
CA VAL A 223 -22.34 -0.61 2.11
C VAL A 223 -22.62 0.26 0.90
N ASN A 224 -21.96 -0.05 -0.22
CA ASN A 224 -22.36 0.51 -1.50
C ASN A 224 -23.81 0.11 -1.79
N ALA A 225 -24.67 1.07 -2.13
CA ALA A 225 -25.92 0.74 -2.77
C ALA A 225 -25.56 -0.08 -4.03
N LYS A 226 -26.15 -1.29 -4.18
CA LYS A 226 -26.01 -2.03 -5.45
C LYS A 226 -26.65 -1.16 -6.53
N GLU A 227 -25.85 -0.71 -7.51
CA GLU A 227 -26.35 -0.16 -8.75
C GLU A 227 -27.13 -1.23 -9.53
#